data_a131dc3462da532f73c5c350b22f6e7c
#
_entry.id   a131dc3462da532f73c5c350b22f6e7c
#
_cell.length_a   1.000
_cell.length_b   1.000
_cell.length_c   1.000
_cell.angle_alpha   90.00
_cell.angle_beta   90.00
_cell.angle_gamma   90.00
#
_symmetry.space_group_name_H-M   'P 1'
#
loop_
_entity.id
_entity.type
_entity.pdbx_description
1 polymer ?
#
loop_
_entity_poly.entity_id
_entity_poly.type
_entity_poly.pdbx_seq_one_letter_code
_entity_poly.pdbx_strand_id
1 'polypeptide(L)'
;MLNRAAGAVRRAEERIAAAEQELEDINQKLASPVIASDYVKSAELAKKADDKQAEIDALYSQWEQAQQALDELCEESSKQG
;
A
#
# COMPACT_ATOMS: atom_id res chain seq x y z
N MET A 1 -7.64 6.27 22.89
CA MET A 1 -7.50 4.95 22.28
C MET A 1 -8.05 4.89 20.86
N LEU A 2 -9.24 5.43 20.61
CA LEU A 2 -9.78 5.56 19.26
C LEU A 2 -8.83 6.32 18.33
N ASN A 3 -8.15 7.35 18.87
CA ASN A 3 -7.21 8.15 18.09
C ASN A 3 -6.02 7.35 17.59
N ARG A 4 -5.54 6.36 18.36
CA ARG A 4 -4.43 5.51 17.93
C ARG A 4 -4.84 4.59 16.78
N ALA A 5 -6.01 3.98 16.88
CA ALA A 5 -6.53 3.11 15.82
C ALA A 5 -6.78 3.88 14.55
N ALA A 6 -7.42 5.05 14.66
CA ALA A 6 -7.67 5.93 13.51
C ALA A 6 -6.36 6.42 12.89
N GLY A 7 -5.36 6.76 13.73
CA GLY A 7 -4.04 7.16 13.27
C GLY A 7 -3.30 6.06 12.54
N ALA A 8 -3.43 4.81 13.01
CA ALA A 8 -2.83 3.65 12.35
C ALA A 8 -3.46 3.41 10.96
N VAL A 9 -4.78 3.53 10.86
CA VAL A 9 -5.49 3.42 9.58
C VAL A 9 -5.01 4.50 8.60
N ARG A 10 -4.95 5.74 9.06
CA ARG A 10 -4.49 6.87 8.24
C ARG A 10 -3.06 6.65 7.73
N ARG A 11 -2.15 6.25 8.63
CA ARG A 11 -0.75 6.02 8.24
C ARG A 11 -0.63 4.89 7.22
N ALA A 12 -1.42 3.83 7.40
CA ALA A 12 -1.45 2.74 6.44
C ALA A 12 -1.94 3.21 5.07
N GLU A 13 -3.02 4.01 5.05
CA GLU A 13 -3.56 4.58 3.81
C GLU A 13 -2.55 5.48 3.10
N GLU A 14 -1.83 6.31 3.86
CA GLU A 14 -0.80 7.18 3.30
C GLU A 14 0.34 6.39 2.68
N ARG A 15 0.78 5.32 3.36
CA ARG A 15 1.83 4.44 2.85
C ARG A 15 1.38 3.68 1.60
N ILE A 16 0.15 3.22 1.60
CA ILE A 16 -0.44 2.54 0.44
C ILE A 16 -0.46 3.50 -0.76
N ALA A 17 -0.95 4.72 -0.57
CA ALA A 17 -1.02 5.71 -1.63
C ALA A 17 0.37 6.02 -2.20
N ALA A 18 1.37 6.20 -1.34
CA ALA A 18 2.73 6.46 -1.77
C ALA A 18 3.31 5.28 -2.55
N ALA A 19 3.11 4.06 -2.05
CA ALA A 19 3.61 2.85 -2.69
C ALA A 19 2.93 2.61 -4.04
N GLU A 20 1.63 2.86 -4.13
CA GLU A 20 0.88 2.73 -5.39
C GLU A 20 1.37 3.75 -6.42
N GLN A 21 1.68 4.97 -5.99
CA GLN A 21 2.24 6.00 -6.87
C GLN A 21 3.61 5.58 -7.40
N GLU A 22 4.45 5.02 -6.55
CA GLU A 22 5.76 4.50 -6.96
C GLU A 22 5.62 3.36 -7.96
N LEU A 23 4.67 2.46 -7.75
CA LEU A 23 4.40 1.36 -8.68
C LEU A 23 3.93 1.89 -10.03
N GLU A 24 3.05 2.89 -10.02
CA GLU A 24 2.57 3.51 -11.25
C GLU A 24 3.72 4.14 -12.02
N ASP A 25 4.63 4.83 -11.34
CA ASP A 25 5.81 5.43 -11.95
C ASP A 25 6.70 4.37 -12.62
N ILE A 26 6.89 3.22 -11.94
CA ILE A 26 7.66 2.10 -12.48
C ILE A 26 6.97 1.56 -13.73
N ASN A 27 5.65 1.36 -13.67
CA ASN A 27 4.88 0.85 -14.80
C ASN A 27 4.90 1.80 -16.00
N GLN A 28 4.87 3.11 -15.76
CA GLN A 28 5.00 4.10 -16.82
C GLN A 28 6.36 4.01 -17.51
N LYS A 29 7.42 3.81 -16.74
CA LYS A 29 8.76 3.62 -17.30
C LYS A 29 8.83 2.35 -18.13
N LEU A 30 8.21 1.26 -17.67
CA LEU A 30 8.17 0.00 -18.39
C LEU A 30 7.41 0.13 -19.73
N ALA A 31 6.45 1.02 -19.78
CA ALA A 31 5.68 1.30 -21.01
C ALA A 31 6.46 2.14 -22.01
N SER A 32 7.57 2.76 -21.61
CA SER A 32 8.39 3.57 -22.52
C SER A 32 9.08 2.70 -23.57
N PRO A 33 8.99 3.04 -24.87
CA PRO A 33 9.66 2.25 -25.92
C PRO A 33 11.18 2.16 -25.72
N VAL A 34 11.80 3.21 -25.20
CA VAL A 34 13.24 3.24 -24.95
C VAL A 34 13.63 2.18 -23.90
N ILE A 35 12.88 2.10 -22.82
CA ILE A 35 13.13 1.14 -21.75
C ILE A 35 12.71 -0.26 -22.17
N ALA A 36 11.59 -0.38 -22.88
CA ALA A 36 11.09 -1.67 -23.37
C ALA A 36 12.09 -2.35 -24.30
N SER A 37 12.87 -1.56 -25.05
CA SER A 37 13.90 -2.10 -25.95
C SER A 37 15.21 -2.41 -25.24
N ASP A 38 15.38 -1.96 -23.99
CA ASP A 38 16.56 -2.27 -23.17
C ASP A 38 16.22 -3.42 -22.22
N TYR A 39 16.61 -4.61 -22.58
CA TYR A 39 16.26 -5.83 -21.85
C TYR A 39 16.71 -5.78 -20.39
N VAL A 40 17.92 -5.27 -20.13
CA VAL A 40 18.46 -5.22 -18.77
C VAL A 40 17.66 -4.27 -17.88
N LYS A 41 17.41 -3.05 -18.36
CA LYS A 41 16.63 -2.04 -17.62
C LYS A 41 15.20 -2.49 -17.42
N SER A 42 14.61 -3.08 -18.46
CA SER A 42 13.24 -3.60 -18.39
C SER A 42 13.12 -4.69 -17.31
N ALA A 43 14.08 -5.62 -17.26
CA ALA A 43 14.08 -6.68 -16.26
C ALA A 43 14.27 -6.14 -14.84
N GLU A 44 15.14 -5.15 -14.65
CA GLU A 44 15.35 -4.52 -13.36
C GLU A 44 14.09 -3.80 -12.86
N LEU A 45 13.43 -3.07 -13.75
CA LEU A 45 12.19 -2.36 -13.42
C LEU A 45 11.06 -3.34 -13.13
N ALA A 46 10.96 -4.43 -13.88
CA ALA A 46 9.95 -5.46 -13.64
C ALA A 46 10.13 -6.07 -12.23
N LYS A 47 11.36 -6.31 -11.82
CA LYS A 47 11.66 -6.81 -10.48
C LYS A 47 11.25 -5.79 -9.42
N LYS A 48 11.54 -4.52 -9.63
CA LYS A 48 11.14 -3.45 -8.71
C LYS A 48 9.63 -3.36 -8.61
N ALA A 49 8.91 -3.54 -9.72
CA ALA A 49 7.46 -3.55 -9.73
C ALA A 49 6.90 -4.71 -8.89
N ASP A 50 7.48 -5.90 -9.04
CA ASP A 50 7.07 -7.07 -8.25
C ASP A 50 7.32 -6.86 -6.76
N ASP A 51 8.49 -6.33 -6.40
CA ASP A 51 8.84 -6.02 -5.01
C ASP A 51 7.89 -4.98 -4.43
N LYS A 52 7.56 -3.95 -5.21
CA LYS A 52 6.62 -2.91 -4.77
C LYS A 52 5.22 -3.47 -4.59
N GLN A 53 4.78 -4.35 -5.48
CA GLN A 53 3.47 -5.00 -5.36
C GLN A 53 3.39 -5.84 -4.09
N ALA A 54 4.44 -6.57 -3.75
CA ALA A 54 4.50 -7.35 -2.50
C ALA A 54 4.42 -6.42 -1.28
N GLU A 55 5.09 -5.27 -1.33
CA GLU A 55 5.03 -4.26 -0.28
C GLU A 55 3.60 -3.71 -0.13
N ILE A 56 2.94 -3.42 -1.25
CA ILE A 56 1.56 -2.92 -1.26
C ILE A 56 0.62 -3.96 -0.63
N ASP A 57 0.77 -5.23 -0.99
CA ASP A 57 -0.06 -6.31 -0.43
C ASP A 57 0.11 -6.40 1.09
N ALA A 58 1.34 -6.28 1.58
CA ALA A 58 1.62 -6.27 3.02
C ALA A 58 0.99 -5.05 3.70
N LEU A 59 1.05 -3.88 3.04
CA LEU A 59 0.45 -2.65 3.57
C LEU A 59 -1.07 -2.76 3.65
N TYR A 60 -1.72 -3.37 2.66
CA TYR A 60 -3.16 -3.61 2.71
C TYR A 60 -3.54 -4.56 3.85
N SER A 61 -2.72 -5.58 4.09
CA SER A 61 -2.94 -6.48 5.22
C SER A 61 -2.87 -5.73 6.55
N GLN A 62 -1.89 -4.84 6.70
CA GLN A 62 -1.76 -3.98 7.89
C GLN A 62 -2.95 -3.02 8.02
N TRP A 63 -3.39 -2.46 6.91
CA TRP A 63 -4.55 -1.57 6.89
C TRP A 63 -5.81 -2.32 7.35
N GLU A 64 -6.04 -3.53 6.85
CA GLU A 64 -7.18 -4.35 7.25
C GLU A 64 -7.17 -4.64 8.74
N GLN A 65 -6.00 -4.96 9.30
CA GLN A 65 -5.86 -5.21 10.73
C GLN A 65 -6.15 -3.95 11.55
N ALA A 66 -5.66 -2.79 11.09
CA ALA A 66 -5.92 -1.52 11.76
C ALA A 66 -7.39 -1.15 11.68
N GLN A 67 -8.02 -1.35 10.53
CA GLN A 67 -9.45 -1.09 10.31
C GLN A 67 -10.30 -1.99 11.22
N GLN A 68 -9.94 -3.25 11.31
CA GLN A 68 -10.64 -4.22 12.16
C GLN A 68 -10.56 -3.81 13.64
N ALA A 69 -9.39 -3.38 14.09
CA ALA A 69 -9.21 -2.91 15.46
C ALA A 69 -10.08 -1.67 15.74
N LEU A 70 -10.15 -0.77 14.78
CA LEU A 70 -10.99 0.43 14.89
C LEU A 70 -12.47 0.07 14.97
N ASP A 71 -12.92 -0.86 14.13
CA ASP A 71 -14.31 -1.33 14.11
C ASP A 71 -14.68 -2.00 15.43
N GLU A 72 -13.80 -2.83 15.99
CA GLU A 72 -14.01 -3.47 17.28
C GLU A 72 -14.15 -2.45 18.41
N LEU A 73 -13.32 -1.42 18.41
CA LEU A 73 -13.41 -0.33 19.40
C LEU A 73 -14.71 0.44 19.26
N CYS A 74 -15.16 0.68 18.05
CA CYS A 74 -16.45 1.35 17.80
C CYS A 74 -17.62 0.51 18.30
N GLU A 75 -17.60 -0.79 18.06
CA GLU A 75 -18.62 -1.71 18.52
C GLU A 75 -18.71 -1.74 20.06
N GLU A 76 -17.57 -1.81 20.73
CA GLU A 76 -17.49 -1.81 22.19
C GLU A 76 -18.08 -0.51 22.77
N SER A 77 -17.74 0.61 22.16
CA SER A 77 -18.29 1.91 22.57
C SER A 77 -19.80 1.97 22.39
N SER A 78 -20.31 1.41 21.31
CA SER A 78 -21.76 1.35 21.06
C SER A 78 -22.48 0.47 22.09
N LYS A 79 -21.90 -0.65 22.47
CA LYS A 79 -22.49 -1.57 23.41
C LYS A 79 -22.53 -1.01 24.84
N GLN A 80 -21.57 -0.18 25.19
CA GLN A 80 -21.47 0.41 26.53
C GLN A 80 -22.32 1.66 26.68
N GLY A 81 -22.71 2.25 25.58
CA GLY A 81 -23.52 3.45 25.60
C GLY A 81 -24.97 3.18 25.46
#